data_4d99e728ac53ece33028ac1bb4f94b1b
#
_entry.id   4d99e728ac53ece33028ac1bb4f94b1b
#
_cell.length_a   1.000
_cell.length_b   1.000
_cell.length_c   1.000
_cell.angle_alpha   90.00
_cell.angle_beta   90.00
_cell.angle_gamma   90.00
#
_symmetry.space_group_name_H-M   'P 1'
#
loop_
_entity.id
_entity.type
_entity.pdbx_description
1 polymer ?
#
loop_
_entity_poly.entity_id
_entity_poly.type
_entity_poly.pdbx_seq_one_letter_code
_entity_poly.pdbx_strand_id
1 'polypeptide(L)'
;MSDRFSSLNTIEVKNIFRRIKLRDDLKNNFTLFNYYQIPMGYRPDMVADEEYGSPELDWVVIITAGIINVRNEWPLSDKEIYDFALEKYGTNLNNVKYYETKEIKNADGRIILPKGKVVDEDFVFTYYDGGRQSVSGTNVRTGISHYEYETSENNKKRQIQILRLEYLQQFLNDFRDIMVYDKSSQYVDETTATTENSNLMNSY
;
A
#
# COMPACT_ATOMS: atom_id res chain seq x y z
N MET A 1 -40.20 24.41 -36.97
CA MET A 1 -39.05 23.50 -36.75
C MET A 1 -39.21 22.96 -35.34
N SER A 2 -39.54 21.73 -35.25
CA SER A 2 -39.79 21.07 -33.94
C SER A 2 -38.42 20.80 -33.27
N ASP A 3 -38.25 21.33 -32.07
CA ASP A 3 -37.06 21.12 -31.23
C ASP A 3 -36.83 19.64 -30.99
N ARG A 4 -35.90 19.05 -31.70
CA ARG A 4 -35.48 17.64 -31.53
C ARG A 4 -34.70 17.37 -30.24
N PHE A 5 -34.48 18.38 -29.42
CA PHE A 5 -33.66 18.29 -28.21
C PHE A 5 -34.46 18.41 -26.90
N SER A 6 -35.78 18.60 -26.97
CA SER A 6 -36.61 18.83 -25.78
C SER A 6 -36.97 17.58 -24.94
N SER A 7 -36.40 16.41 -25.26
CA SER A 7 -36.67 15.17 -24.54
C SER A 7 -35.45 14.41 -24.03
N LEU A 8 -34.27 15.03 -24.06
CA LEU A 8 -33.10 14.43 -23.44
C LEU A 8 -33.10 14.73 -21.95
N ASN A 9 -33.66 13.79 -21.16
CA ASN A 9 -33.45 13.82 -19.73
C ASN A 9 -31.95 13.69 -19.49
N THR A 10 -31.32 14.77 -19.01
CA THR A 10 -29.92 14.71 -18.55
C THR A 10 -29.86 13.86 -17.31
N ILE A 11 -29.11 12.75 -17.38
CA ILE A 11 -28.83 11.89 -16.24
C ILE A 11 -27.49 12.34 -15.66
N GLU A 12 -27.49 12.68 -14.39
CA GLU A 12 -26.25 12.94 -13.67
C GLU A 12 -25.44 11.64 -13.58
N VAL A 13 -24.30 11.60 -14.25
CA VAL A 13 -23.41 10.44 -14.28
C VAL A 13 -22.24 10.70 -13.34
N LYS A 14 -22.05 9.82 -12.36
CA LYS A 14 -20.90 9.89 -11.47
C LYS A 14 -19.62 9.66 -12.24
N ASN A 15 -18.61 10.51 -12.01
CA ASN A 15 -17.29 10.34 -12.60
C ASN A 15 -16.54 9.20 -11.91
N ILE A 16 -16.50 8.04 -12.55
CA ILE A 16 -15.81 6.83 -12.04
C ILE A 16 -14.29 6.97 -11.97
N PHE A 17 -13.71 7.97 -12.64
CA PHE A 17 -12.26 8.22 -12.60
C PHE A 17 -11.86 9.14 -11.44
N ARG A 18 -12.82 9.72 -10.73
CA ARG A 18 -12.52 10.55 -9.56
C ARG A 18 -12.01 9.67 -8.42
N ARG A 19 -10.84 10.03 -7.92
CA ARG A 19 -10.18 9.32 -6.83
C ARG A 19 -10.06 10.22 -5.62
N ILE A 20 -10.37 9.67 -4.45
CA ILE A 20 -10.14 10.32 -3.18
C ILE A 20 -8.86 9.74 -2.58
N LYS A 21 -8.01 10.60 -2.05
CA LYS A 21 -6.86 10.23 -1.24
C LYS A 21 -6.84 11.06 0.04
N LEU A 22 -6.23 10.51 1.07
CA LEU A 22 -5.95 11.26 2.28
C LEU A 22 -4.99 12.42 1.97
N ARG A 23 -5.17 13.57 2.62
CA ARG A 23 -4.25 14.71 2.51
C ARG A 23 -2.87 14.29 3.03
N ASP A 24 -1.83 14.69 2.31
CA ASP A 24 -0.45 14.26 2.62
C ASP A 24 0.05 14.82 3.97
N ASP A 25 -0.46 15.99 4.40
CA ASP A 25 -0.17 16.58 5.72
C ASP A 25 -0.78 15.80 6.89
N LEU A 26 -1.83 15.02 6.65
CA LEU A 26 -2.49 14.21 7.68
C LEU A 26 -1.86 12.82 7.85
N LYS A 27 -1.18 12.30 6.82
CA LYS A 27 -0.61 10.93 6.82
C LYS A 27 0.36 10.67 7.97
N ASN A 28 1.06 11.68 8.45
CA ASN A 28 2.04 11.57 9.53
C ASN A 28 1.49 12.00 10.88
N ASN A 29 0.18 12.21 11.00
CA ASN A 29 -0.42 12.64 12.24
C ASN A 29 -0.78 11.44 13.14
N PHE A 30 0.10 11.14 14.09
CA PHE A 30 -0.06 10.04 15.05
C PHE A 30 -1.32 10.14 15.93
N THR A 31 -1.95 11.30 16.01
CA THR A 31 -3.18 11.47 16.79
C THR A 31 -4.41 10.92 16.07
N LEU A 32 -4.38 10.90 14.72
CA LEU A 32 -5.50 10.45 13.89
C LEU A 32 -5.47 8.96 13.58
N PHE A 33 -4.27 8.35 13.57
CA PHE A 33 -4.05 6.99 13.11
C PHE A 33 -3.44 6.10 14.18
N ASN A 34 -3.79 4.82 14.12
CA ASN A 34 -3.10 3.74 14.81
C ASN A 34 -2.32 2.90 13.80
N TYR A 35 -1.24 2.27 14.26
CA TYR A 35 -0.60 1.19 13.51
C TYR A 35 -1.37 -0.09 13.76
N TYR A 36 -1.69 -0.78 12.67
CA TYR A 36 -2.37 -2.06 12.70
C TYR A 36 -1.56 -3.08 11.90
N GLN A 37 -1.43 -4.28 12.44
CA GLN A 37 -0.76 -5.38 11.76
C GLN A 37 -1.81 -6.34 11.24
N ILE A 38 -1.99 -6.39 9.94
CA ILE A 38 -2.95 -7.25 9.26
C ILE A 38 -2.64 -8.72 9.57
N PRO A 39 -3.55 -9.47 10.19
CA PRO A 39 -3.41 -10.90 10.38
C PRO A 39 -3.32 -11.64 9.04
N MET A 40 -2.77 -12.85 9.08
CA MET A 40 -2.61 -13.66 7.88
C MET A 40 -3.97 -14.01 7.26
N GLY A 41 -4.10 -13.76 5.94
CA GLY A 41 -5.32 -14.07 5.21
C GLY A 41 -6.50 -13.11 5.44
N TYR A 42 -6.32 -12.04 6.23
CA TYR A 42 -7.37 -11.04 6.40
C TYR A 42 -7.53 -10.20 5.13
N ARG A 43 -8.77 -9.96 4.78
CA ARG A 43 -9.17 -9.04 3.71
C ARG A 43 -9.52 -7.67 4.31
N PRO A 44 -9.60 -6.59 3.50
CA PRO A 44 -9.96 -5.26 3.99
C PRO A 44 -11.29 -5.22 4.74
N ASP A 45 -12.30 -5.96 4.28
CA ASP A 45 -13.61 -6.06 4.91
C ASP A 45 -13.55 -6.69 6.31
N MET A 46 -12.68 -7.68 6.52
CA MET A 46 -12.49 -8.31 7.83
C MET A 46 -11.79 -7.36 8.81
N VAL A 47 -10.82 -6.58 8.32
CA VAL A 47 -10.16 -5.54 9.14
C VAL A 47 -11.15 -4.45 9.52
N ALA A 48 -12.01 -4.03 8.58
CA ALA A 48 -13.03 -3.01 8.83
C ALA A 48 -14.10 -3.49 9.83
N ASP A 49 -14.46 -4.76 9.77
CA ASP A 49 -15.42 -5.36 10.73
C ASP A 49 -14.81 -5.38 12.14
N GLU A 50 -13.53 -5.79 12.26
CA GLU A 50 -12.84 -5.85 13.55
C GLU A 50 -12.65 -4.46 14.18
N GLU A 51 -12.24 -3.46 13.40
CA GLU A 51 -11.84 -2.16 13.91
C GLU A 51 -12.99 -1.14 13.97
N TYR A 52 -13.95 -1.25 13.05
CA TYR A 52 -15.06 -0.29 12.91
C TYR A 52 -16.43 -0.91 13.15
N GLY A 53 -16.52 -2.24 13.32
CA GLY A 53 -17.78 -2.95 13.53
C GLY A 53 -18.65 -3.02 12.28
N SER A 54 -18.10 -2.75 11.09
CA SER A 54 -18.82 -2.85 9.83
C SER A 54 -17.90 -3.18 8.66
N PRO A 55 -18.11 -4.30 7.96
CA PRO A 55 -17.32 -4.69 6.80
C PRO A 55 -17.51 -3.74 5.61
N GLU A 56 -18.58 -2.93 5.59
CA GLU A 56 -18.84 -1.93 4.53
C GLU A 56 -17.83 -0.75 4.57
N LEU A 57 -17.06 -0.64 5.63
CA LEU A 57 -16.05 0.40 5.82
C LEU A 57 -14.65 -0.02 5.34
N ASP A 58 -14.54 -1.08 4.55
CA ASP A 58 -13.29 -1.57 3.96
C ASP A 58 -12.55 -0.48 3.16
N TRP A 59 -13.28 0.38 2.47
CA TRP A 59 -12.74 1.51 1.73
C TRP A 59 -12.06 2.55 2.65
N VAL A 60 -12.51 2.71 3.90
CA VAL A 60 -11.85 3.57 4.88
C VAL A 60 -10.47 3.01 5.20
N VAL A 61 -10.37 1.70 5.45
CA VAL A 61 -9.10 1.01 5.67
C VAL A 61 -8.15 1.20 4.49
N ILE A 62 -8.63 1.00 3.26
CA ILE A 62 -7.85 1.13 2.02
C ILE A 62 -7.32 2.57 1.84
N ILE A 63 -8.19 3.58 2.03
CA ILE A 63 -7.80 4.99 1.87
C ILE A 63 -6.79 5.41 2.94
N THR A 64 -7.02 5.03 4.20
CA THR A 64 -6.15 5.42 5.33
C THR A 64 -4.79 4.73 5.27
N ALA A 65 -4.76 3.49 4.82
CA ALA A 65 -3.51 2.78 4.54
C ALA A 65 -2.75 3.34 3.32
N GLY A 66 -3.39 4.22 2.52
CA GLY A 66 -2.79 4.79 1.31
C GLY A 66 -2.69 3.81 0.15
N ILE A 67 -3.44 2.73 0.20
CA ILE A 67 -3.45 1.67 -0.81
C ILE A 67 -4.18 2.16 -2.07
N ILE A 68 -3.52 2.02 -3.20
CA ILE A 68 -4.04 2.43 -4.51
C ILE A 68 -4.57 1.24 -5.28
N ASN A 69 -3.82 0.16 -5.28
CA ASN A 69 -4.14 -1.07 -5.94
C ASN A 69 -4.18 -2.21 -4.92
N VAL A 70 -5.37 -2.49 -4.42
CA VAL A 70 -5.60 -3.52 -3.38
C VAL A 70 -5.00 -4.87 -3.81
N ARG A 71 -5.12 -5.23 -5.07
CA ARG A 71 -4.61 -6.52 -5.57
C ARG A 71 -3.10 -6.68 -5.42
N ASN A 72 -2.34 -5.59 -5.58
CA ASN A 72 -0.87 -5.64 -5.55
C ASN A 72 -0.29 -5.21 -4.22
N GLU A 73 -0.99 -4.35 -3.48
CA GLU A 73 -0.48 -3.70 -2.28
C GLU A 73 -1.00 -4.34 -0.99
N TRP A 74 -2.13 -5.06 -1.05
CA TRP A 74 -2.62 -5.83 0.09
C TRP A 74 -1.78 -7.10 0.31
N PRO A 75 -1.49 -7.49 1.57
CA PRO A 75 -0.69 -8.68 1.84
C PRO A 75 -1.44 -9.95 1.42
N LEU A 76 -0.74 -10.83 0.74
CA LEU A 76 -1.22 -12.14 0.33
C LEU A 76 -1.19 -13.12 1.51
N SER A 77 -2.04 -14.14 1.47
CA SER A 77 -1.96 -15.30 2.35
C SER A 77 -0.73 -16.17 2.03
N ASP A 78 -0.38 -17.10 2.92
CA ASP A 78 0.79 -17.97 2.71
C ASP A 78 0.70 -18.81 1.44
N LYS A 79 -0.50 -19.27 1.10
CA LYS A 79 -0.72 -20.02 -0.12
C LYS A 79 -0.56 -19.14 -1.36
N GLU A 80 -1.18 -17.97 -1.34
CA GLU A 80 -1.14 -17.04 -2.48
C GLU A 80 0.28 -16.52 -2.73
N ILE A 81 1.07 -16.23 -1.68
CA ILE A 81 2.46 -15.81 -1.86
C ILE A 81 3.34 -16.93 -2.39
N TYR A 82 3.08 -18.17 -1.99
CA TYR A 82 3.78 -19.32 -2.55
C TYR A 82 3.45 -19.52 -4.03
N ASP A 83 2.15 -19.49 -4.39
CA ASP A 83 1.69 -19.65 -5.77
C ASP A 83 2.24 -18.51 -6.65
N PHE A 84 2.22 -17.26 -6.16
CA PHE A 84 2.81 -16.11 -6.85
C PHE A 84 4.31 -16.27 -7.07
N ALA A 85 5.05 -16.70 -6.04
CA ALA A 85 6.49 -16.89 -6.15
C ALA A 85 6.83 -18.07 -7.08
N LEU A 86 6.04 -19.12 -7.04
CA LEU A 86 6.20 -20.27 -7.95
C LEU A 86 5.94 -19.89 -9.41
N GLU A 87 4.90 -19.10 -9.68
CA GLU A 87 4.62 -18.57 -11.02
C GLU A 87 5.76 -17.70 -11.54
N LYS A 88 6.32 -16.86 -10.67
CA LYS A 88 7.36 -15.89 -11.03
C LYS A 88 8.74 -16.50 -11.25
N TYR A 89 9.13 -17.49 -10.44
CA TYR A 89 10.49 -18.04 -10.40
C TYR A 89 10.59 -19.50 -10.83
N GLY A 90 9.49 -20.22 -10.87
CA GLY A 90 9.44 -21.64 -11.28
C GLY A 90 10.40 -22.49 -10.44
N THR A 91 11.28 -23.22 -11.12
CA THR A 91 12.28 -24.12 -10.50
C THR A 91 13.33 -23.38 -9.67
N ASN A 92 13.51 -22.07 -9.90
CA ASN A 92 14.50 -21.23 -9.20
C ASN A 92 13.99 -20.65 -7.87
N LEU A 93 12.80 -21.03 -7.44
CA LEU A 93 12.14 -20.52 -6.23
C LEU A 93 13.04 -20.55 -4.99
N ASN A 94 13.77 -21.65 -4.80
CA ASN A 94 14.64 -21.88 -3.65
C ASN A 94 16.11 -21.45 -3.88
N ASN A 95 16.44 -20.95 -5.07
CA ASN A 95 17.79 -20.47 -5.34
C ASN A 95 18.03 -19.17 -4.55
N VAL A 96 19.29 -18.99 -4.13
CA VAL A 96 19.70 -17.78 -3.43
C VAL A 96 19.60 -16.59 -4.37
N LYS A 97 18.89 -15.56 -3.93
CA LYS A 97 18.75 -14.28 -4.62
C LYS A 97 19.88 -13.32 -4.26
N TYR A 98 20.22 -13.24 -3.00
CA TYR A 98 21.31 -12.43 -2.45
C TYR A 98 21.68 -12.90 -1.03
N TYR A 99 22.74 -12.36 -0.48
CA TYR A 99 23.20 -12.67 0.87
C TYR A 99 23.00 -11.47 1.80
N GLU A 100 22.66 -11.75 3.06
CA GLU A 100 22.56 -10.77 4.14
C GLU A 100 23.49 -11.11 5.28
N THR A 101 24.00 -10.07 5.98
CA THR A 101 24.79 -10.26 7.18
C THR A 101 23.96 -10.83 8.32
N LYS A 102 24.54 -11.73 9.10
CA LYS A 102 24.04 -12.15 10.42
C LYS A 102 24.51 -11.16 11.48
N GLU A 103 23.73 -11.04 12.55
CA GLU A 103 24.16 -10.27 13.70
C GLU A 103 25.32 -10.97 14.41
N ILE A 104 26.40 -10.18 14.64
CA ILE A 104 27.54 -10.65 15.46
C ILE A 104 27.67 -9.69 16.63
N LYS A 105 27.77 -10.27 17.83
CA LYS A 105 28.02 -9.57 19.09
C LYS A 105 29.37 -9.98 19.65
N ASN A 106 30.04 -9.02 20.31
CA ASN A 106 31.24 -9.34 21.11
C ASN A 106 30.87 -9.98 22.44
N ALA A 107 31.89 -10.36 23.22
CA ALA A 107 31.71 -10.94 24.55
C ALA A 107 30.92 -10.05 25.53
N ASP A 108 30.96 -8.72 25.33
CA ASP A 108 30.22 -7.73 26.14
C ASP A 108 28.78 -7.54 25.67
N GLY A 109 28.30 -8.27 24.62
CA GLY A 109 26.95 -8.17 24.07
C GLY A 109 26.76 -7.00 23.10
N ARG A 110 27.81 -6.23 22.77
CA ARG A 110 27.73 -5.12 21.82
C ARG A 110 27.69 -5.65 20.39
N ILE A 111 26.77 -5.14 19.60
CA ILE A 111 26.63 -5.50 18.17
C ILE A 111 27.83 -4.93 17.40
N ILE A 112 28.64 -5.81 16.79
CA ILE A 112 29.77 -5.48 15.93
C ILE A 112 29.35 -5.48 14.47
N LEU A 113 28.57 -6.48 14.07
CA LEU A 113 27.97 -6.56 12.73
C LEU A 113 26.46 -6.62 12.88
N PRO A 114 25.69 -5.64 12.37
CA PRO A 114 24.24 -5.70 12.39
C PRO A 114 23.73 -6.70 11.35
N LYS A 115 22.56 -7.29 11.63
CA LYS A 115 21.81 -8.15 10.69
C LYS A 115 21.22 -7.33 9.53
N GLY A 116 21.07 -7.96 8.36
CA GLY A 116 20.24 -7.45 7.27
C GLY A 116 20.96 -6.51 6.30
N LYS A 117 22.30 -6.42 6.34
CA LYS A 117 23.05 -5.73 5.28
C LYS A 117 23.27 -6.67 4.11
N VAL A 118 22.93 -6.22 2.90
CA VAL A 118 23.18 -6.98 1.67
C VAL A 118 24.68 -7.01 1.41
N VAL A 119 25.19 -8.21 1.16
CA VAL A 119 26.61 -8.48 0.93
C VAL A 119 26.79 -9.50 -0.18
N ASP A 120 28.01 -9.56 -0.73
CA ASP A 120 28.38 -10.52 -1.76
C ASP A 120 28.56 -11.95 -1.20
N GLU A 121 28.62 -12.91 -2.10
CA GLU A 121 28.75 -14.33 -1.77
C GLU A 121 30.07 -14.64 -1.06
N ASP A 122 31.13 -13.94 -1.35
CA ASP A 122 32.46 -14.12 -0.77
C ASP A 122 32.76 -13.20 0.43
N PHE A 123 31.74 -12.49 0.93
CA PHE A 123 31.89 -11.58 2.07
C PHE A 123 32.47 -12.27 3.29
N VAL A 124 33.57 -11.73 3.81
CA VAL A 124 34.26 -12.15 5.04
C VAL A 124 34.31 -10.97 6.00
N PHE A 125 34.04 -11.24 7.26
CA PHE A 125 34.12 -10.24 8.31
C PHE A 125 35.14 -10.62 9.36
N THR A 126 36.09 -9.71 9.63
CA THR A 126 37.13 -9.89 10.66
C THR A 126 36.86 -8.91 11.80
N TYR A 127 36.89 -9.39 13.03
CA TYR A 127 36.70 -8.54 14.20
C TYR A 127 37.65 -8.97 15.33
N TYR A 128 37.84 -8.06 16.28
CA TYR A 128 38.65 -8.29 17.49
C TYR A 128 37.72 -8.44 18.69
N ASP A 129 37.86 -9.53 19.42
CA ASP A 129 37.13 -9.80 20.66
C ASP A 129 38.12 -10.14 21.75
N GLY A 130 38.16 -9.32 22.81
CA GLY A 130 39.06 -9.54 23.95
C GLY A 130 40.55 -9.58 23.59
N GLY A 131 40.95 -8.85 22.52
CA GLY A 131 42.34 -8.83 22.04
C GLY A 131 42.72 -9.97 21.11
N ARG A 132 41.78 -10.86 20.76
CA ARG A 132 41.98 -11.92 19.77
C ARG A 132 41.26 -11.56 18.48
N GLN A 133 41.93 -11.79 17.38
CA GLN A 133 41.33 -11.65 16.07
C GLN A 133 40.46 -12.88 15.79
N SER A 134 39.18 -12.62 15.50
CA SER A 134 38.24 -13.65 15.05
C SER A 134 37.85 -13.34 13.61
N VAL A 135 37.99 -14.34 12.74
CA VAL A 135 37.56 -14.28 11.36
C VAL A 135 36.41 -15.25 11.19
N SER A 136 35.31 -14.78 10.68
CA SER A 136 34.17 -15.60 10.39
C SER A 136 33.82 -15.48 8.91
N GLY A 137 34.04 -16.54 8.17
CA GLY A 137 33.75 -16.63 6.73
C GLY A 137 32.24 -16.76 6.44
N THR A 138 31.82 -17.92 5.94
CA THR A 138 30.42 -18.18 5.56
C THR A 138 29.39 -18.05 6.69
N ASN A 139 29.84 -18.13 7.96
CA ASN A 139 28.96 -18.01 9.12
C ASN A 139 28.49 -16.57 9.39
N VAL A 140 29.05 -15.56 8.75
CA VAL A 140 28.65 -14.15 8.94
C VAL A 140 27.51 -13.73 8.03
N ARG A 141 27.13 -14.57 7.08
CA ARG A 141 26.09 -14.30 6.10
C ARG A 141 25.04 -15.38 6.04
N THR A 142 23.87 -15.04 5.54
CA THR A 142 22.76 -15.96 5.23
C THR A 142 22.32 -15.70 3.80
N GLY A 143 22.20 -16.76 2.99
CA GLY A 143 21.58 -16.66 1.68
C GLY A 143 20.08 -16.50 1.86
N ILE A 144 19.50 -15.53 1.15
CA ILE A 144 18.06 -15.28 1.09
C ILE A 144 17.58 -15.82 -0.25
N SER A 145 16.68 -16.78 -0.21
CA SER A 145 16.06 -17.35 -1.43
C SER A 145 15.07 -16.38 -2.08
N HIS A 146 14.69 -16.65 -3.32
CA HIS A 146 13.65 -15.89 -3.99
C HIS A 146 12.32 -15.93 -3.22
N TYR A 147 11.95 -17.09 -2.67
CA TYR A 147 10.74 -17.25 -1.86
C TYR A 147 10.79 -16.44 -0.55
N GLU A 148 11.89 -16.51 0.19
CA GLU A 148 12.07 -15.73 1.42
C GLU A 148 12.02 -14.22 1.16
N TYR A 149 12.57 -13.78 0.04
CA TYR A 149 12.47 -12.38 -0.38
C TYR A 149 11.03 -11.94 -0.62
N GLU A 150 10.26 -12.68 -1.43
CA GLU A 150 8.85 -12.33 -1.70
C GLU A 150 8.00 -12.39 -0.42
N THR A 151 8.26 -13.36 0.45
CA THR A 151 7.60 -13.45 1.77
C THR A 151 7.94 -12.24 2.65
N SER A 152 9.19 -11.80 2.65
CA SER A 152 9.61 -10.61 3.39
C SER A 152 8.93 -9.34 2.87
N GLU A 153 8.87 -9.16 1.55
CA GLU A 153 8.17 -8.03 0.92
C GLU A 153 6.66 -8.06 1.23
N ASN A 154 6.05 -9.24 1.19
CA ASN A 154 4.66 -9.42 1.58
C ASN A 154 4.40 -9.07 3.05
N ASN A 155 5.31 -9.46 3.94
CA ASN A 155 5.20 -9.14 5.36
C ASN A 155 5.33 -7.64 5.67
N LYS A 156 6.10 -6.88 4.88
CA LYS A 156 6.18 -5.42 4.99
C LYS A 156 4.84 -4.75 4.72
N LYS A 157 4.02 -5.31 3.82
CA LYS A 157 2.68 -4.80 3.50
C LYS A 157 1.66 -4.97 4.63
N ARG A 158 1.93 -5.85 5.60
CA ARG A 158 1.00 -6.11 6.72
C ARG A 158 0.92 -4.97 7.73
N GLN A 159 1.92 -4.12 7.78
CA GLN A 159 1.91 -2.99 8.70
C GLN A 159 1.29 -1.78 8.02
N ILE A 160 0.07 -1.47 8.40
CA ILE A 160 -0.69 -0.34 7.85
C ILE A 160 -1.04 0.68 8.92
N GLN A 161 -1.45 1.86 8.48
CA GLN A 161 -2.08 2.85 9.32
C GLN A 161 -3.59 2.80 9.12
N ILE A 162 -4.34 2.77 10.20
CA ILE A 162 -5.80 2.82 10.21
C ILE A 162 -6.30 4.02 10.99
N LEU A 163 -7.42 4.59 10.58
CA LEU A 163 -8.06 5.69 11.27
C LEU A 163 -8.56 5.22 12.64
N ARG A 164 -8.37 6.04 13.67
CA ARG A 164 -8.97 5.78 14.99
C ARG A 164 -10.48 5.93 14.93
N LEU A 165 -11.18 5.05 15.64
CA LEU A 165 -12.65 5.02 15.68
C LEU A 165 -13.26 6.38 16.09
N GLU A 166 -12.58 7.15 16.95
CA GLU A 166 -13.00 8.47 17.42
C GLU A 166 -13.21 9.47 16.27
N TYR A 167 -12.43 9.35 15.20
CA TYR A 167 -12.46 10.26 14.06
C TYR A 167 -13.27 9.72 12.89
N LEU A 168 -13.78 8.47 13.00
CA LEU A 168 -14.48 7.81 11.90
C LEU A 168 -15.70 8.61 11.42
N GLN A 169 -16.52 9.11 12.36
CA GLN A 169 -17.72 9.85 11.99
C GLN A 169 -17.40 11.16 11.27
N GLN A 170 -16.35 11.87 11.70
CA GLN A 170 -15.89 13.08 11.02
C GLN A 170 -15.39 12.75 9.62
N PHE A 171 -14.58 11.70 9.48
CA PHE A 171 -14.08 11.24 8.19
C PHE A 171 -15.21 10.88 7.21
N LEU A 172 -16.25 10.21 7.68
CA LEU A 172 -17.43 9.87 6.87
C LEU A 172 -18.21 11.11 6.42
N ASN A 173 -18.31 12.13 7.27
CA ASN A 173 -18.97 13.38 6.91
C ASN A 173 -18.14 14.14 5.88
N ASP A 174 -16.85 14.32 6.12
CA ASP A 174 -15.92 14.96 5.16
C ASP A 174 -15.93 14.25 3.80
N PHE A 175 -16.00 12.91 3.82
CA PHE A 175 -16.11 12.11 2.60
C PHE A 175 -17.41 12.42 1.84
N ARG A 176 -18.55 12.48 2.54
CA ARG A 176 -19.84 12.81 1.91
C ARG A 176 -19.81 14.18 1.28
N ASP A 177 -19.26 15.18 1.98
CA ASP A 177 -19.15 16.54 1.49
C ASP A 177 -18.27 16.64 0.24
N ILE A 178 -17.14 15.94 0.23
CA ILE A 178 -16.24 15.89 -0.93
C ILE A 178 -16.87 15.16 -2.13
N MET A 179 -17.77 14.18 -1.86
CA MET A 179 -18.44 13.41 -2.92
C MET A 179 -19.63 14.14 -3.54
N VAL A 180 -20.09 15.22 -2.94
CA VAL A 180 -21.07 16.10 -3.59
C VAL A 180 -20.40 16.81 -4.75
N TYR A 181 -21.01 16.73 -5.94
CA TYR A 181 -20.53 17.45 -7.11
C TYR A 181 -21.13 18.83 -7.12
N ASP A 182 -20.29 19.84 -7.13
CA ASP A 182 -20.72 21.18 -7.48
C ASP A 182 -21.14 21.20 -8.94
N LYS A 183 -22.16 22.01 -9.24
CA LYS A 183 -22.54 22.25 -10.64
C LYS A 183 -21.33 22.80 -11.38
N SER A 184 -21.08 22.28 -12.59
CA SER A 184 -20.02 22.81 -13.45
C SER A 184 -20.23 24.31 -13.67
N SER A 185 -19.17 25.09 -13.74
CA SER A 185 -19.22 26.50 -14.13
C SER A 185 -19.87 26.73 -15.51
N GLN A 186 -19.91 25.66 -16.31
CA GLN A 186 -20.55 25.63 -17.62
C GLN A 186 -22.05 25.25 -17.58
N TYR A 187 -22.53 24.82 -16.40
CA TYR A 187 -23.94 24.43 -16.25
C TYR A 187 -24.85 25.65 -16.20
N VAL A 188 -25.82 25.72 -17.09
CA VAL A 188 -26.86 26.75 -17.12
C VAL A 188 -28.17 26.18 -16.61
N ASP A 189 -28.66 25.11 -17.23
CA ASP A 189 -29.87 24.38 -16.84
C ASP A 189 -29.77 22.89 -17.26
N GLU A 190 -30.84 22.11 -17.07
CA GLU A 190 -30.85 20.67 -17.38
C GLU A 190 -30.60 20.35 -18.86
N THR A 191 -30.81 21.32 -19.74
CA THR A 191 -30.72 21.12 -21.19
C THR A 191 -29.60 21.94 -21.84
N THR A 192 -29.00 22.87 -21.09
CA THR A 192 -28.06 23.86 -21.62
C THR A 192 -26.79 23.90 -20.82
N ALA A 193 -25.65 23.77 -21.48
CA ALA A 193 -24.33 24.03 -20.93
C ALA A 193 -23.59 25.05 -21.79
N THR A 194 -22.91 26.00 -21.14
CA THR A 194 -21.99 26.91 -21.84
C THR A 194 -20.65 26.24 -22.04
N THR A 195 -19.96 26.55 -23.12
CA THR A 195 -18.59 26.08 -23.34
C THR A 195 -17.65 27.28 -23.51
N GLU A 196 -16.50 27.23 -22.88
CA GLU A 196 -15.41 28.19 -23.06
C GLU A 196 -14.68 27.98 -24.39
N ASN A 197 -14.85 26.82 -25.00
CA ASN A 197 -14.27 26.51 -26.29
C ASN A 197 -15.19 27.04 -27.39
N SER A 198 -14.81 28.18 -27.99
CA SER A 198 -15.52 28.78 -29.12
C SER A 198 -15.36 28.00 -30.43
N ASN A 199 -14.45 27.05 -30.49
CA ASN A 199 -14.25 26.23 -31.68
C ASN A 199 -15.12 24.98 -31.62
N LEU A 200 -16.21 24.96 -32.35
CA LEU A 200 -17.10 23.80 -32.50
C LEU A 200 -16.48 22.66 -33.34
N MET A 201 -15.34 22.89 -33.96
CA MET A 201 -14.59 21.90 -34.73
C MET A 201 -13.12 21.98 -34.35
N ASN A 202 -12.56 20.88 -33.87
CA ASN A 202 -11.13 20.70 -33.82
C ASN A 202 -10.66 20.17 -35.16
N SER A 203 -9.70 20.84 -35.77
CA SER A 203 -8.92 20.28 -36.86
C SER A 203 -8.08 19.13 -36.30
N TYR A 204 -8.16 17.96 -36.90
CA TYR A 204 -7.33 16.83 -36.64
C TYR A 204 -5.86 17.10 -36.96
#